data_9754cac9c98f67ce30c738485ac50103
#
_entry.id   9754cac9c98f67ce30c738485ac50103
#
_cell.length_a   1.000
_cell.length_b   1.000
_cell.length_c   1.000
_cell.angle_alpha   90.00
_cell.angle_beta   90.00
_cell.angle_gamma   90.00
#
_symmetry.space_group_name_H-M   'P 1'
#
loop_
_entity.id
_entity.type
_entity.pdbx_description
1 polymer ?
#
loop_
_entity_poly.entity_id
_entity_poly.type
_entity_poly.pdbx_seq_one_letter_code
_entity_poly.pdbx_strand_id
1 'polypeptide(L)'
;MSKRGAILELAVLGLLHDAPMHGYELRKHLNALLGWGRVLSYGTLYPCLKGLGRAGYIVADEAVDVAARGRRARIVYRLTAEGKERFVQSLEVTGPSAWDDENFGVRFAFFSRTDSPTRVRILEGRRNRLEERLEGFKTATQRSRDRVDAYTLELQRHGLEAVERDVKWLTELIDRERGGRGPDLEQTSATPTTTNEIKE
;
A
#
# COMPACT_ATOMS: atom_id res chain seq x y z
N MET A 1 -15.94 -8.74 8.75
CA MET A 1 -14.84 -8.96 7.76
C MET A 1 -13.51 -9.03 8.49
N SER A 2 -12.58 -9.91 8.06
CA SER A 2 -11.23 -9.97 8.63
C SER A 2 -10.48 -8.67 8.25
N LYS A 3 -9.54 -8.20 9.12
CA LYS A 3 -8.68 -7.03 8.83
C LYS A 3 -7.99 -7.14 7.47
N ARG A 4 -7.55 -8.35 7.11
CA ARG A 4 -6.92 -8.64 5.80
C ARG A 4 -7.88 -8.50 4.63
N GLY A 5 -9.17 -8.82 4.83
CA GLY A 5 -10.19 -8.65 3.80
C GLY A 5 -10.44 -7.18 3.48
N ALA A 6 -10.49 -6.32 4.50
CA ALA A 6 -10.75 -4.89 4.32
C ALA A 6 -9.63 -4.17 3.56
N ILE A 7 -8.35 -4.52 3.81
CA ILE A 7 -7.24 -3.90 3.08
C ILE A 7 -7.14 -4.38 1.64
N LEU A 8 -7.47 -5.64 1.37
CA LEU A 8 -7.53 -6.17 0.01
C LEU A 8 -8.68 -5.51 -0.77
N GLU A 9 -9.85 -5.33 -0.14
CA GLU A 9 -10.97 -4.59 -0.70
C GLU A 9 -10.55 -3.17 -1.10
N LEU A 10 -9.93 -2.40 -0.17
CA LEU A 10 -9.42 -1.07 -0.45
C LEU A 10 -8.46 -1.06 -1.65
N ALA A 11 -7.50 -1.99 -1.68
CA ALA A 11 -6.52 -2.08 -2.75
C ALA A 11 -7.15 -2.41 -4.12
N VAL A 12 -8.11 -3.33 -4.15
CA VAL A 12 -8.85 -3.67 -5.39
C VAL A 12 -9.68 -2.48 -5.87
N LEU A 13 -10.45 -1.84 -4.98
CA LEU A 13 -11.25 -0.67 -5.33
C LEU A 13 -10.37 0.49 -5.84
N GLY A 14 -9.22 0.73 -5.18
CA GLY A 14 -8.30 1.78 -5.57
C GLY A 14 -7.68 1.55 -6.96
N LEU A 15 -7.24 0.32 -7.27
CA LEU A 15 -6.71 -0.01 -8.59
C LEU A 15 -7.79 0.09 -9.68
N LEU A 16 -9.00 -0.39 -9.41
CA LEU A 16 -10.12 -0.29 -10.35
C LEU A 16 -10.68 1.12 -10.49
N HIS A 17 -10.38 2.01 -9.54
CA HIS A 17 -10.69 3.42 -9.66
C HIS A 17 -9.85 4.10 -10.74
N ASP A 18 -8.62 3.65 -10.96
CA ASP A 18 -7.71 4.18 -11.97
C ASP A 18 -8.07 3.71 -13.37
N ALA A 19 -8.32 2.41 -13.53
CA ALA A 19 -8.71 1.80 -14.81
C ALA A 19 -9.41 0.44 -14.62
N PRO A 20 -10.28 0.04 -15.56
CA PRO A 20 -10.73 -1.34 -15.66
C PRO A 20 -9.55 -2.29 -15.87
N MET A 21 -9.56 -3.45 -15.21
CA MET A 21 -8.46 -4.42 -15.28
C MET A 21 -8.93 -5.86 -15.34
N HIS A 22 -8.14 -6.71 -15.99
CA HIS A 22 -8.30 -8.15 -15.89
C HIS A 22 -7.84 -8.69 -14.53
N GLY A 23 -8.40 -9.81 -14.10
CA GLY A 23 -8.02 -10.42 -12.82
C GLY A 23 -6.53 -10.73 -12.68
N TYR A 24 -5.84 -11.05 -13.80
CA TYR A 24 -4.39 -11.24 -13.82
C TYR A 24 -3.63 -9.92 -13.57
N GLU A 25 -4.04 -8.84 -14.23
CA GLU A 25 -3.45 -7.50 -14.05
C GLU A 25 -3.65 -6.99 -12.64
N LEU A 26 -4.89 -7.11 -12.11
CA LEU A 26 -5.18 -6.82 -10.71
C LEU A 26 -4.22 -7.54 -9.76
N ARG A 27 -4.01 -8.85 -9.96
CA ARG A 27 -3.07 -9.61 -9.12
C ARG A 27 -1.66 -9.08 -9.21
N LYS A 28 -1.18 -8.74 -10.42
CA LYS A 28 0.17 -8.20 -10.65
C LYS A 28 0.33 -6.87 -9.91
N HIS A 29 -0.62 -5.94 -10.06
CA HIS A 29 -0.58 -4.64 -9.40
C HIS A 29 -0.75 -4.75 -7.88
N LEU A 30 -1.63 -5.62 -7.41
CA LEU A 30 -1.80 -5.89 -5.97
C LEU A 30 -0.53 -6.45 -5.34
N ASN A 31 0.18 -7.35 -6.00
CA ASN A 31 1.45 -7.87 -5.49
C ASN A 31 2.52 -6.77 -5.42
N ALA A 32 2.56 -5.87 -6.39
CA ALA A 32 3.46 -4.72 -6.35
C ALA A 32 3.10 -3.75 -5.21
N LEU A 33 1.81 -3.49 -5.00
CA LEU A 33 1.30 -2.60 -3.97
C LEU A 33 1.50 -3.15 -2.55
N LEU A 34 1.28 -4.47 -2.36
CA LEU A 34 1.38 -5.14 -1.06
C LEU A 34 2.84 -5.38 -0.62
N GLY A 35 3.81 -5.16 -1.52
CA GLY A 35 5.24 -5.24 -1.23
C GLY A 35 5.81 -6.66 -1.28
N TRP A 36 7.14 -6.75 -1.15
CA TRP A 36 7.97 -7.94 -1.40
C TRP A 36 7.70 -9.15 -0.47
N GLY A 37 6.98 -8.96 0.62
CA GLY A 37 6.69 -10.03 1.60
C GLY A 37 5.37 -10.76 1.37
N ARG A 38 4.54 -10.37 0.40
CA ARG A 38 3.18 -10.88 0.25
C ARG A 38 2.84 -11.23 -1.19
N VAL A 39 2.88 -12.51 -1.50
CA VAL A 39 2.35 -13.02 -2.76
C VAL A 39 0.86 -13.27 -2.60
N LEU A 40 0.04 -12.44 -3.25
CA LEU A 40 -1.40 -12.65 -3.28
C LEU A 40 -1.73 -13.87 -4.15
N SER A 41 -2.33 -14.88 -3.54
CA SER A 41 -2.81 -16.06 -4.25
C SER A 41 -4.12 -15.78 -4.97
N TYR A 42 -4.40 -16.53 -6.04
CA TYR A 42 -5.71 -16.51 -6.70
C TYR A 42 -6.84 -16.92 -5.73
N GLY A 43 -6.54 -17.84 -4.80
CA GLY A 43 -7.47 -18.26 -3.77
C GLY A 43 -7.93 -17.17 -2.81
N THR A 44 -7.18 -16.06 -2.71
CA THR A 44 -7.55 -14.90 -1.90
C THR A 44 -8.23 -13.81 -2.74
N LEU A 45 -7.73 -13.57 -3.96
CA LEU A 45 -8.24 -12.51 -4.83
C LEU A 45 -9.66 -12.80 -5.35
N TYR A 46 -9.92 -13.99 -5.90
CA TYR A 46 -11.23 -14.27 -6.49
C TYR A 46 -12.41 -14.26 -5.50
N PRO A 47 -12.29 -14.77 -4.27
CA PRO A 47 -13.33 -14.57 -3.25
C PRO A 47 -13.59 -13.10 -2.94
N CYS A 48 -12.55 -12.24 -2.91
CA CYS A 48 -12.70 -10.80 -2.74
C CYS A 48 -13.48 -10.19 -3.90
N LEU A 49 -13.07 -10.44 -5.15
CA LEU A 49 -13.77 -9.96 -6.35
C LEU A 49 -15.24 -10.41 -6.38
N LYS A 50 -15.50 -11.68 -6.05
CA LYS A 50 -16.87 -12.20 -5.94
C LYS A 50 -17.68 -11.50 -4.86
N GLY A 51 -17.07 -11.20 -3.72
CA GLY A 51 -17.68 -10.42 -2.64
C GLY A 51 -18.04 -9.01 -3.06
N LEU A 52 -17.11 -8.30 -3.70
CA LEU A 52 -17.31 -6.94 -4.24
C LEU A 52 -18.38 -6.91 -5.33
N GLY A 53 -18.40 -7.91 -6.23
CA GLY A 53 -19.44 -8.04 -7.26
C GLY A 53 -20.83 -8.26 -6.65
N ARG A 54 -20.96 -9.14 -5.63
CA ARG A 54 -22.22 -9.35 -4.91
C ARG A 54 -22.71 -8.11 -4.16
N ALA A 55 -21.78 -7.29 -3.67
CA ALA A 55 -22.10 -6.03 -3.02
C ALA A 55 -22.41 -4.90 -4.01
N GLY A 56 -22.29 -5.14 -5.32
CA GLY A 56 -22.55 -4.14 -6.35
C GLY A 56 -21.43 -3.12 -6.54
N TYR A 57 -20.27 -3.28 -5.90
CA TYR A 57 -19.17 -2.32 -5.99
C TYR A 57 -18.34 -2.46 -7.26
N ILE A 58 -18.33 -3.63 -7.88
CA ILE A 58 -17.68 -3.88 -9.16
C ILE A 58 -18.61 -4.68 -10.08
N VAL A 59 -18.41 -4.51 -11.37
CA VAL A 59 -19.03 -5.35 -12.41
C VAL A 59 -17.95 -6.12 -13.15
N ALA A 60 -18.31 -7.32 -13.60
CA ALA A 60 -17.46 -8.19 -14.38
C ALA A 60 -18.04 -8.26 -15.81
N ASP A 61 -17.34 -7.69 -16.77
CA ASP A 61 -17.71 -7.77 -18.18
C ASP A 61 -16.88 -8.88 -18.83
N GLU A 62 -17.54 -9.76 -19.54
CA GLU A 62 -16.86 -10.67 -20.44
C GLU A 62 -16.36 -9.84 -21.64
N ALA A 63 -15.06 -9.53 -21.66
CA ALA A 63 -14.45 -8.98 -22.85
C ALA A 63 -14.46 -10.07 -23.93
N VAL A 64 -15.38 -9.95 -24.86
CA VAL A 64 -15.38 -10.74 -26.08
C VAL A 64 -14.22 -10.23 -26.93
N ASP A 65 -13.06 -10.83 -26.75
CA ASP A 65 -11.93 -10.61 -27.66
C ASP A 65 -12.26 -11.32 -28.98
N VAL A 66 -12.90 -10.60 -29.89
CA VAL A 66 -13.37 -11.09 -31.18
C VAL A 66 -12.20 -11.64 -32.03
N ALA A 67 -10.96 -11.32 -31.69
CA ALA A 67 -9.76 -11.74 -32.39
C ALA A 67 -9.17 -13.09 -31.92
N ALA A 68 -9.61 -13.64 -30.79
CA ALA A 68 -9.02 -14.84 -30.20
C ALA A 68 -9.92 -16.08 -30.38
N ARG A 69 -9.93 -16.64 -31.55
CA ARG A 69 -10.46 -18.01 -31.77
C ARG A 69 -9.72 -18.97 -30.82
N GLY A 70 -10.40 -19.44 -29.79
CA GLY A 70 -9.91 -20.51 -28.89
C GLY A 70 -9.31 -20.08 -27.54
N ARG A 71 -9.28 -18.78 -27.14
CA ARG A 71 -8.89 -18.36 -25.82
C ARG A 71 -10.12 -18.11 -24.93
N ARG A 72 -10.05 -18.56 -23.67
CA ARG A 72 -11.08 -18.29 -22.65
C ARG A 72 -11.38 -16.80 -22.59
N ALA A 73 -12.67 -16.43 -22.60
CA ALA A 73 -13.11 -15.05 -22.39
C ALA A 73 -12.39 -14.44 -21.17
N ARG A 74 -11.73 -13.30 -21.38
CA ARG A 74 -11.04 -12.61 -20.31
C ARG A 74 -12.03 -11.70 -19.62
N ILE A 75 -12.24 -11.93 -18.32
CA ILE A 75 -13.13 -11.11 -17.50
C ILE A 75 -12.41 -9.81 -17.15
N VAL A 76 -12.98 -8.67 -17.53
CA VAL A 76 -12.56 -7.33 -17.12
C VAL A 76 -13.44 -6.86 -15.98
N TYR A 77 -12.83 -6.42 -14.89
CA TYR A 77 -13.51 -5.84 -13.75
C TYR A 77 -13.52 -4.32 -13.85
N ARG A 78 -14.67 -3.71 -13.56
CA ARG A 78 -14.85 -2.25 -13.51
C ARG A 78 -15.51 -1.83 -12.23
N LEU A 79 -15.16 -0.64 -11.75
CA LEU A 79 -15.78 -0.02 -10.58
C LEU A 79 -17.14 0.56 -10.95
N THR A 80 -18.14 0.36 -10.09
CA THR A 80 -19.46 1.00 -10.20
C THR A 80 -19.46 2.38 -9.52
N ALA A 81 -20.57 3.12 -9.61
CA ALA A 81 -20.74 4.37 -8.86
C ALA A 81 -20.68 4.11 -7.34
N GLU A 82 -21.39 3.10 -6.87
CA GLU A 82 -21.39 2.65 -5.46
C GLU A 82 -20.00 2.18 -5.02
N GLY A 83 -19.25 1.54 -5.92
CA GLY A 83 -17.86 1.15 -5.67
C GLY A 83 -16.92 2.34 -5.50
N LYS A 84 -17.13 3.43 -6.25
CA LYS A 84 -16.38 4.69 -6.07
C LYS A 84 -16.67 5.33 -4.72
N GLU A 85 -17.93 5.41 -4.34
CA GLU A 85 -18.34 5.92 -3.03
C GLU A 85 -17.74 5.07 -1.89
N ARG A 86 -17.79 3.74 -2.02
CA ARG A 86 -17.20 2.81 -1.07
C ARG A 86 -15.68 2.98 -0.94
N PHE A 87 -14.99 3.25 -2.04
CA PHE A 87 -13.56 3.54 -2.04
C PHE A 87 -13.27 4.81 -1.25
N VAL A 88 -13.96 5.92 -1.53
CA VAL A 88 -13.82 7.19 -0.82
C VAL A 88 -14.05 7.00 0.68
N GLN A 89 -15.16 6.38 1.09
CA GLN A 89 -15.44 6.07 2.50
C GLN A 89 -14.32 5.24 3.16
N SER A 90 -13.72 4.32 2.40
CA SER A 90 -12.62 3.49 2.90
C SER A 90 -11.34 4.30 3.14
N LEU A 91 -11.11 5.38 2.39
CA LEU A 91 -9.95 6.28 2.59
C LEU A 91 -10.09 7.13 3.87
N GLU A 92 -11.30 7.46 4.30
CA GLU A 92 -11.57 8.30 5.48
C GLU A 92 -11.27 7.61 6.82
N VAL A 93 -11.02 6.31 6.81
CA VAL A 93 -10.70 5.55 8.03
C VAL A 93 -9.33 5.95 8.58
N THR A 94 -9.27 6.52 9.77
CA THR A 94 -8.06 7.04 10.43
C THR A 94 -7.67 6.31 11.73
N GLY A 95 -8.42 5.27 12.12
CA GLY A 95 -8.15 4.50 13.34
C GLY A 95 -6.93 3.57 13.24
N PRO A 96 -6.66 2.77 14.30
CA PRO A 96 -5.51 1.87 14.39
C PRO A 96 -5.31 0.95 13.19
N SER A 97 -6.38 0.55 12.51
CA SER A 97 -6.31 -0.27 11.30
C SER A 97 -5.77 0.49 10.08
N ALA A 98 -5.71 1.82 10.13
CA ALA A 98 -5.22 2.62 9.00
C ALA A 98 -3.69 2.73 8.97
N TRP A 99 -3.05 2.64 10.13
CA TRP A 99 -1.62 2.87 10.30
C TRP A 99 -0.87 1.68 10.94
N ASP A 100 -1.48 0.48 11.03
CA ASP A 100 -0.76 -0.74 11.42
C ASP A 100 0.25 -1.15 10.32
N ASP A 101 1.19 -2.04 10.68
CA ASP A 101 2.29 -2.44 9.80
C ASP A 101 1.80 -3.08 8.49
N GLU A 102 0.62 -3.70 8.51
CA GLU A 102 0.07 -4.41 7.36
C GLU A 102 -0.65 -3.51 6.37
N ASN A 103 -1.26 -2.43 6.86
CA ASN A 103 -2.21 -1.64 6.09
C ASN A 103 -1.66 -0.28 5.65
N PHE A 104 -0.67 0.24 6.40
CA PHE A 104 -0.11 1.56 6.15
C PHE A 104 0.39 1.74 4.71
N GLY A 105 1.16 0.79 4.20
CA GLY A 105 1.72 0.88 2.84
C GLY A 105 0.66 0.96 1.75
N VAL A 106 -0.42 0.18 1.87
CA VAL A 106 -1.55 0.23 0.92
C VAL A 106 -2.27 1.56 0.97
N ARG A 107 -2.53 2.09 2.19
CA ARG A 107 -3.18 3.39 2.35
C ARG A 107 -2.31 4.52 1.82
N PHE A 108 -1.02 4.47 2.11
CA PHE A 108 -0.04 5.45 1.64
C PHE A 108 0.00 5.53 0.11
N ALA A 109 -0.14 4.42 -0.59
CA ALA A 109 -0.22 4.39 -2.05
C ALA A 109 -1.43 5.16 -2.63
N PHE A 110 -2.49 5.35 -1.83
CA PHE A 110 -3.67 6.12 -2.21
C PHE A 110 -3.74 7.51 -1.56
N PHE A 111 -2.65 8.02 -1.00
CA PHE A 111 -2.61 9.34 -0.37
C PHE A 111 -2.92 10.49 -1.33
N SER A 112 -2.56 10.36 -2.60
CA SER A 112 -2.94 11.35 -3.63
C SER A 112 -4.45 11.54 -3.79
N ARG A 113 -5.25 10.57 -3.32
CA ARG A 113 -6.72 10.56 -3.36
C ARG A 113 -7.37 10.76 -1.98
N THR A 114 -6.55 10.99 -0.96
CA THR A 114 -6.96 11.21 0.43
C THR A 114 -6.77 12.69 0.76
N ASP A 115 -7.69 13.29 1.49
CA ASP A 115 -7.56 14.68 1.95
C ASP A 115 -6.39 14.85 2.93
N SER A 116 -5.81 16.06 2.98
CA SER A 116 -4.64 16.34 3.81
C SER A 116 -4.88 16.11 5.31
N PRO A 117 -6.01 16.53 5.92
CA PRO A 117 -6.30 16.22 7.32
C PRO A 117 -6.30 14.72 7.62
N THR A 118 -6.87 13.90 6.75
CA THR A 118 -6.90 12.44 6.89
C THR A 118 -5.50 11.84 6.76
N ARG A 119 -4.70 12.30 5.76
CA ARG A 119 -3.30 11.89 5.63
C ARG A 119 -2.49 12.18 6.90
N VAL A 120 -2.58 13.40 7.42
CA VAL A 120 -1.88 13.81 8.65
C VAL A 120 -2.25 12.90 9.81
N ARG A 121 -3.54 12.62 10.04
CA ARG A 121 -3.99 11.73 11.13
C ARG A 121 -3.42 10.32 11.00
N ILE A 122 -3.35 9.77 9.78
CA ILE A 122 -2.78 8.43 9.53
C ILE A 122 -1.27 8.45 9.81
N LEU A 123 -0.56 9.47 9.34
CA LEU A 123 0.89 9.61 9.55
C LEU A 123 1.23 9.78 11.03
N GLU A 124 0.49 10.61 11.75
CA GLU A 124 0.65 10.81 13.20
C GLU A 124 0.39 9.53 13.98
N GLY A 125 -0.71 8.81 13.66
CA GLY A 125 -1.01 7.53 14.28
C GLY A 125 0.12 6.51 14.06
N ARG A 126 0.68 6.45 12.84
CA ARG A 126 1.82 5.60 12.50
C ARG A 126 3.08 5.99 13.29
N ARG A 127 3.40 7.29 13.32
CA ARG A 127 4.55 7.81 14.06
C ARG A 127 4.46 7.49 15.53
N ASN A 128 3.35 7.82 16.19
CA ASN A 128 3.15 7.56 17.61
C ASN A 128 3.34 6.07 17.94
N ARG A 129 2.80 5.18 17.13
CA ARG A 129 2.99 3.73 17.30
C ARG A 129 4.46 3.32 17.21
N LEU A 130 5.24 3.91 16.29
CA LEU A 130 6.66 3.61 16.14
C LEU A 130 7.46 4.19 17.32
N GLU A 131 7.12 5.37 17.81
CA GLU A 131 7.71 5.98 19.00
C GLU A 131 7.48 5.12 20.25
N GLU A 132 6.25 4.64 20.48
CA GLU A 132 5.94 3.70 21.56
C GLU A 132 6.78 2.41 21.44
N ARG A 133 6.92 1.87 20.23
CA ARG A 133 7.75 0.69 19.97
C ARG A 133 9.23 0.96 20.25
N LEU A 134 9.74 2.15 19.87
CA LEU A 134 11.11 2.59 20.10
C LEU A 134 11.43 2.64 21.59
N GLU A 135 10.56 3.24 22.40
CA GLU A 135 10.72 3.30 23.86
C GLU A 135 10.67 1.91 24.51
N GLY A 136 9.78 1.03 24.02
CA GLY A 136 9.73 -0.37 24.45
C GLY A 136 11.05 -1.11 24.17
N PHE A 137 11.64 -0.92 22.99
CA PHE A 137 12.93 -1.51 22.61
C PHE A 137 14.07 -0.99 23.46
N LYS A 138 14.19 0.34 23.67
CA LYS A 138 15.22 0.95 24.52
C LYS A 138 15.19 0.37 25.94
N THR A 139 13.99 0.28 26.51
CA THR A 139 13.78 -0.28 27.85
C THR A 139 14.16 -1.77 27.92
N ALA A 140 13.78 -2.58 26.93
CA ALA A 140 14.10 -4.01 26.88
C ALA A 140 15.61 -4.24 26.74
N THR A 141 16.28 -3.48 25.87
CA THR A 141 17.72 -3.60 25.62
C THR A 141 18.54 -3.22 26.85
N GLN A 142 18.13 -2.19 27.61
CA GLN A 142 18.79 -1.82 28.86
C GLN A 142 18.75 -2.93 29.93
N ARG A 143 17.63 -3.67 29.98
CA ARG A 143 17.44 -4.78 30.95
C ARG A 143 18.19 -6.06 30.59
N SER A 144 18.56 -6.23 29.33
CA SER A 144 19.09 -7.49 28.79
C SER A 144 20.57 -7.43 28.42
N ARG A 145 21.27 -6.30 28.61
CA ARG A 145 22.65 -6.05 28.15
C ARG A 145 23.65 -7.13 28.58
N ASP A 146 23.50 -7.68 29.78
CA ASP A 146 24.46 -8.63 30.35
C ASP A 146 24.22 -10.09 29.95
N ARG A 147 23.17 -10.37 29.16
CA ARG A 147 22.72 -11.74 28.83
C ARG A 147 22.62 -12.03 27.35
N VAL A 148 23.01 -11.09 26.50
CA VAL A 148 22.78 -11.18 25.06
C VAL A 148 24.11 -11.25 24.33
N ASP A 149 24.24 -12.17 23.37
CA ASP A 149 25.42 -12.30 22.52
C ASP A 149 25.56 -11.13 21.53
N ALA A 150 26.79 -10.99 20.96
CA ALA A 150 27.14 -9.87 20.10
C ALA A 150 26.25 -9.73 18.84
N TYR A 151 25.83 -10.87 18.24
CA TYR A 151 24.97 -10.85 17.04
C TYR A 151 23.54 -10.41 17.36
N THR A 152 23.02 -10.82 18.50
CA THR A 152 21.71 -10.36 18.98
C THR A 152 21.73 -8.87 19.31
N LEU A 153 22.80 -8.36 19.90
CA LEU A 153 22.97 -6.90 20.13
C LEU A 153 23.02 -6.13 18.81
N GLU A 154 23.75 -6.65 17.81
CA GLU A 154 23.84 -6.03 16.49
C GLU A 154 22.47 -6.00 15.79
N LEU A 155 21.71 -7.10 15.86
CA LEU A 155 20.36 -7.16 15.31
C LEU A 155 19.42 -6.16 16.01
N GLN A 156 19.52 -6.05 17.34
CA GLN A 156 18.74 -5.08 18.11
C GLN A 156 19.07 -3.64 17.71
N ARG A 157 20.38 -3.33 17.58
CA ARG A 157 20.86 -2.01 17.14
C ARG A 157 20.31 -1.67 15.74
N HIS A 158 20.44 -2.57 14.79
CA HIS A 158 19.92 -2.41 13.42
C HIS A 158 18.41 -2.16 13.43
N GLY A 159 17.66 -2.93 14.24
CA GLY A 159 16.21 -2.76 14.37
C GLY A 159 15.84 -1.39 14.96
N LEU A 160 16.58 -0.91 15.96
CA LEU A 160 16.39 0.40 16.57
C LEU A 160 16.61 1.52 15.56
N GLU A 161 17.75 1.49 14.85
CA GLU A 161 18.10 2.47 13.81
C GLU A 161 17.06 2.51 12.68
N ALA A 162 16.48 1.36 12.31
CA ALA A 162 15.43 1.29 11.31
C ALA A 162 14.17 2.04 11.77
N VAL A 163 13.72 1.81 13.01
CA VAL A 163 12.55 2.50 13.57
C VAL A 163 12.80 4.00 13.72
N GLU A 164 14.00 4.42 14.16
CA GLU A 164 14.36 5.84 14.23
C GLU A 164 14.33 6.54 12.87
N ARG A 165 14.82 5.89 11.81
CA ARG A 165 14.72 6.40 10.43
C ARG A 165 13.26 6.56 9.99
N ASP A 166 12.41 5.58 10.31
CA ASP A 166 10.99 5.64 9.97
C ASP A 166 10.27 6.78 10.71
N VAL A 167 10.54 6.98 11.99
CA VAL A 167 9.98 8.09 12.79
C VAL A 167 10.40 9.44 12.20
N LYS A 168 11.68 9.60 11.85
CA LYS A 168 12.20 10.81 11.23
C LYS A 168 11.50 11.10 9.90
N TRP A 169 11.42 10.10 9.02
CA TRP A 169 10.74 10.20 7.72
C TRP A 169 9.27 10.60 7.86
N LEU A 170 8.54 9.98 8.82
CA LEU A 170 7.14 10.33 9.08
C LEU A 170 7.00 11.75 9.60
N THR A 171 7.91 12.22 10.46
CA THR A 171 7.90 13.60 10.98
C THR A 171 8.09 14.60 9.84
N GLU A 172 9.07 14.38 8.97
CA GLU A 172 9.31 15.24 7.80
C GLU A 172 8.12 15.25 6.83
N LEU A 173 7.44 14.11 6.68
CA LEU A 173 6.27 13.99 5.83
C LEU A 173 5.06 14.73 6.43
N ILE A 174 4.83 14.62 7.73
CA ILE A 174 3.79 15.37 8.47
C ILE A 174 4.00 16.88 8.31
N ASP A 175 5.24 17.34 8.48
CA ASP A 175 5.56 18.76 8.37
C ASP A 175 5.31 19.29 6.95
N ARG A 176 5.65 18.51 5.93
CA ARG A 176 5.33 18.83 4.52
C ARG A 176 3.82 18.90 4.27
N GLU A 177 3.06 17.92 4.75
CA GLU A 177 1.60 17.90 4.61
C GLU A 177 0.94 19.11 5.30
N ARG A 178 1.40 19.46 6.51
CA ARG A 178 0.91 20.63 7.25
C ARG A 178 1.31 21.96 6.60
N GLY A 179 2.47 21.99 5.94
CA GLY A 179 2.95 23.15 5.18
C GLY A 179 2.31 23.30 3.80
N GLY A 180 1.35 22.46 3.42
CA GLY A 180 0.68 22.47 2.11
C GLY A 180 1.58 22.07 0.94
N ARG A 181 2.77 21.52 1.21
CA ARG A 181 3.70 20.99 0.21
C ARG A 181 3.56 19.47 0.22
N GLY A 182 2.77 18.93 -0.70
CA GLY A 182 2.74 17.48 -0.93
C GLY A 182 4.13 16.93 -1.33
N PRO A 183 4.30 15.59 -1.42
CA PRO A 183 5.55 15.01 -1.91
C PRO A 183 5.84 15.55 -3.32
N ASP A 184 7.05 16.07 -3.54
CA ASP A 184 7.52 16.50 -4.86
C ASP A 184 7.57 15.31 -5.81
N LEU A 185 6.68 15.28 -6.80
CA LEU A 185 6.65 14.24 -7.84
C LEU A 185 7.74 14.46 -8.92
N GLU A 186 8.65 15.44 -8.76
CA GLU A 186 9.57 15.88 -9.81
C GLU A 186 10.85 15.05 -9.97
N GLN A 187 11.09 13.95 -9.24
CA GLN A 187 12.38 13.25 -9.34
C GLN A 187 12.34 11.86 -10.00
N THR A 188 11.30 11.50 -10.77
CA THR A 188 11.26 10.18 -11.43
C THR A 188 11.34 10.26 -12.97
N SER A 189 11.72 11.37 -13.56
CA SER A 189 11.89 11.50 -15.03
C SER A 189 13.35 11.70 -15.46
N ALA A 190 14.30 10.96 -14.90
CA ALA A 190 15.63 10.84 -15.47
C ALA A 190 15.70 9.61 -16.36
N THR A 191 15.23 9.72 -17.60
CA THR A 191 15.53 8.78 -18.68
C THR A 191 17.01 8.93 -19.04
N PRO A 192 17.85 7.91 -18.97
CA PRO A 192 19.19 8.01 -19.56
C PRO A 192 19.05 7.98 -21.07
N THR A 193 19.30 9.14 -21.71
CA THR A 193 19.51 9.23 -23.16
C THR A 193 20.81 8.50 -23.48
N THR A 194 20.71 7.27 -23.94
CA THR A 194 21.83 6.58 -24.57
C THR A 194 22.04 7.16 -25.96
N THR A 195 22.95 8.12 -26.07
CA THR A 195 23.51 8.54 -27.34
C THR A 195 24.42 7.44 -27.84
N ASN A 196 23.95 6.67 -28.79
CA ASN A 196 24.76 5.70 -29.53
C ASN A 196 25.37 6.44 -30.72
N GLU A 197 26.54 7.01 -30.56
CA GLU A 197 27.38 7.45 -31.68
C GLU A 197 28.03 6.23 -32.33
N ILE A 198 27.50 5.83 -33.46
CA ILE A 198 28.18 4.94 -34.40
C ILE A 198 29.13 5.82 -35.19
N LYS A 199 30.44 5.59 -34.99
CA LYS A 199 31.50 6.02 -35.91
C LYS A 199 31.87 4.90 -36.85
N GLU A 200 31.92 5.25 -38.10
CA GLU A 200 32.40 4.54 -39.28
C GLU A 200 33.65 3.65 -39.05
#